data_7a746f65af276aadfd6b06f0ca1ae365
#
_entry.id   7a746f65af276aadfd6b06f0ca1ae365
#
_cell.length_a   1.000
_cell.length_b   1.000
_cell.length_c   1.000
_cell.angle_alpha   90.00
_cell.angle_beta   90.00
_cell.angle_gamma   90.00
#
_symmetry.space_group_name_H-M   'P 1'
#
loop_
_entity.id
_entity.type
_entity.pdbx_description
1 polymer ?
#
loop_
_entity_poly.entity_id
_entity_poly.type
_entity_poly.pdbx_seq_one_letter_code
_entity_poly.pdbx_strand_id
1 'polypeptide(L)'
;MRFFLLNLLEMIEEIYNKYLENPVITTDSRSVPVGSIFFALKGDSFDGNRFAKVALVAGASAAVIDDPNYYTEGCVLVDNVLRALQHLANYHRNKLHLRVIGITGSN
;
A
#
# COMPACT_ATOMS: atom_id res chain seq x y z
N MET A 1 17.56 -11.29 -4.18
CA MET A 1 16.25 -10.87 -3.85
C MET A 1 16.25 -9.83 -2.83
N ARG A 2 16.10 -8.68 -3.36
CA ARG A 2 16.19 -7.53 -2.49
C ARG A 2 15.05 -7.41 -1.53
N PHE A 3 13.86 -7.84 -1.94
CA PHE A 3 12.73 -7.65 -1.06
C PHE A 3 12.84 -8.45 0.23
N PHE A 4 13.67 -9.48 0.29
CA PHE A 4 13.85 -10.22 1.51
C PHE A 4 14.64 -9.43 2.53
N LEU A 5 15.38 -8.44 2.10
CA LEU A 5 16.25 -7.69 2.98
C LEU A 5 15.59 -6.44 3.52
N LEU A 6 14.38 -6.10 3.02
CA LEU A 6 13.70 -4.92 3.50
C LEU A 6 13.06 -5.21 4.85
N ASN A 7 13.23 -4.33 5.80
CA ASN A 7 12.51 -4.47 7.04
C ASN A 7 11.15 -3.78 6.90
N LEU A 8 10.34 -3.88 7.91
CA LEU A 8 8.99 -3.35 7.86
C LEU A 8 8.99 -1.84 7.57
N LEU A 9 9.87 -1.11 8.22
CA LEU A 9 9.92 0.34 8.03
C LEU A 9 10.26 0.71 6.60
N GLU A 10 11.22 0.00 6.01
CA GLU A 10 11.61 0.28 4.62
C GLU A 10 10.48 0.00 3.65
N MET A 11 9.71 -1.06 3.92
CA MET A 11 8.57 -1.39 3.09
C MET A 11 7.50 -0.33 3.19
N ILE A 12 7.24 0.15 4.40
CA ILE A 12 6.24 1.19 4.60
C ILE A 12 6.68 2.49 3.94
N GLU A 13 7.96 2.82 4.01
CA GLU A 13 8.46 4.03 3.36
C GLU A 13 8.33 3.95 1.85
N GLU A 14 8.58 2.78 1.29
CA GLU A 14 8.43 2.61 -0.16
C GLU A 14 6.98 2.83 -0.58
N ILE A 15 6.05 2.25 0.15
CA ILE A 15 4.63 2.41 -0.14
C ILE A 15 4.22 3.87 0.07
N TYR A 16 4.72 4.48 1.13
CA TYR A 16 4.37 5.85 1.46
C TYR A 16 4.86 6.83 0.38
N ASN A 17 6.04 6.60 -0.17
CA ASN A 17 6.53 7.45 -1.25
C ASN A 17 5.61 7.41 -2.46
N LYS A 18 5.09 6.23 -2.78
CA LYS A 18 4.12 6.12 -3.86
C LYS A 18 2.81 6.81 -3.51
N TYR A 19 2.41 6.71 -2.24
CA TYR A 19 1.20 7.36 -1.77
C TYR A 19 1.31 8.88 -1.91
N LEU A 20 2.49 9.44 -1.63
CA LEU A 20 2.67 10.89 -1.73
C LEU A 20 2.57 11.38 -3.16
N GLU A 21 2.93 10.53 -4.13
CA GLU A 21 2.83 10.92 -5.54
C GLU A 21 1.38 11.00 -5.96
N ASN A 22 0.55 10.13 -5.43
CA ASN A 22 -0.87 10.13 -5.74
C ASN A 22 -1.58 9.48 -4.55
N PRO A 23 -2.10 10.28 -3.63
CA PRO A 23 -2.63 9.75 -2.37
C PRO A 23 -4.00 9.10 -2.50
N VAL A 24 -4.09 8.11 -3.34
CA VAL A 24 -5.33 7.37 -3.55
C VAL A 24 -5.06 5.90 -3.32
N ILE A 25 -5.85 5.30 -2.46
CA ILE A 25 -5.75 3.89 -2.13
C ILE A 25 -7.05 3.21 -2.50
N THR A 26 -6.97 2.01 -3.03
CA THR A 26 -8.15 1.22 -3.29
C THR A 26 -7.94 -0.21 -2.80
N THR A 27 -9.00 -0.83 -2.36
CA THR A 27 -8.99 -2.25 -2.02
C THR A 27 -9.93 -3.02 -2.95
N ASP A 28 -10.49 -2.35 -3.95
CA ASP A 28 -11.44 -2.95 -4.86
C ASP A 28 -10.84 -3.00 -6.26
N SER A 29 -10.53 -4.19 -6.74
CA SER A 29 -9.92 -4.36 -8.05
C SER A 29 -10.85 -3.97 -9.20
N ARG A 30 -12.13 -3.78 -8.91
CA ARG A 30 -13.10 -3.37 -9.94
C ARG A 30 -13.16 -1.86 -10.09
N SER A 31 -12.54 -1.13 -9.18
CA SER A 31 -12.56 0.32 -9.20
C SER A 31 -11.17 0.81 -8.82
N VAL A 32 -10.30 0.92 -9.81
CA VAL A 32 -8.88 1.25 -9.59
C VAL A 32 -8.57 2.57 -10.29
N PRO A 33 -8.55 3.66 -9.55
CA PRO A 33 -8.13 4.93 -10.17
C PRO A 33 -6.70 4.84 -10.66
N VAL A 34 -6.41 5.47 -11.78
CA VAL A 34 -5.06 5.47 -12.33
C VAL A 34 -4.11 6.10 -11.33
N GLY A 35 -3.02 5.41 -11.05
CA GLY A 35 -2.01 5.88 -10.10
C GLY A 35 -2.29 5.50 -8.66
N SER A 36 -3.42 4.86 -8.37
CA SER A 36 -3.75 4.45 -7.00
C SER A 36 -2.88 3.29 -6.56
N ILE A 37 -2.86 3.04 -5.26
CA ILE A 37 -2.19 1.87 -4.71
C ILE A 37 -3.28 0.88 -4.33
N PHE A 38 -3.19 -0.32 -4.90
CA PHE A 38 -4.14 -1.38 -4.59
C PHE A 38 -3.63 -2.21 -3.41
N PHE A 39 -4.44 -2.37 -2.39
CA PHE A 39 -4.11 -3.22 -1.24
C PHE A 39 -4.95 -4.48 -1.33
N ALA A 40 -4.29 -5.60 -1.49
CA ALA A 40 -4.93 -6.89 -1.73
C ALA A 40 -5.40 -7.53 -0.42
N LEU A 41 -6.52 -7.08 0.09
CA LEU A 41 -7.05 -7.62 1.34
C LEU A 41 -7.68 -8.98 1.11
N LYS A 42 -7.76 -9.77 2.18
CA LYS A 42 -8.41 -11.06 2.14
C LYS A 42 -9.67 -11.03 2.99
N GLY A 43 -10.70 -11.68 2.51
CA GLY A 43 -11.91 -11.92 3.31
C GLY A 43 -12.10 -13.40 3.50
N ASP A 44 -13.24 -13.78 4.07
CA ASP A 44 -13.52 -15.19 4.32
C ASP A 44 -13.68 -15.97 3.04
N SER A 45 -14.19 -15.35 2.02
CA SER A 45 -14.48 -16.05 0.79
C SER A 45 -13.75 -15.48 -0.41
N PHE A 46 -12.83 -14.55 -0.21
CA PHE A 46 -12.07 -14.06 -1.35
C PHE A 46 -10.66 -13.65 -0.92
N ASP A 47 -9.76 -13.63 -1.89
CA ASP A 47 -8.37 -13.29 -1.67
C ASP A 47 -7.98 -12.24 -2.69
N GLY A 48 -7.77 -11.01 -2.24
CA GLY A 48 -7.42 -9.90 -3.12
C GLY A 48 -6.11 -10.08 -3.85
N ASN A 49 -5.21 -10.93 -3.34
CA ASN A 49 -3.93 -11.19 -4.01
C ASN A 49 -4.15 -11.67 -5.45
N ARG A 50 -5.23 -12.39 -5.68
CA ARG A 50 -5.52 -12.91 -7.01
C ARG A 50 -5.77 -11.81 -8.02
N PHE A 51 -6.08 -10.62 -7.57
CA PHE A 51 -6.44 -9.50 -8.44
C PHE A 51 -5.35 -8.45 -8.57
N ALA A 52 -4.15 -8.75 -8.04
CA ALA A 52 -3.06 -7.77 -8.08
C ALA A 52 -2.71 -7.39 -9.52
N LYS A 53 -2.60 -8.38 -10.39
CA LYS A 53 -2.24 -8.10 -11.77
C LYS A 53 -3.34 -7.31 -12.48
N VAL A 54 -4.59 -7.65 -12.19
CA VAL A 54 -5.73 -6.93 -12.77
C VAL A 54 -5.67 -5.45 -12.36
N ALA A 55 -5.36 -5.20 -11.10
CA ALA A 55 -5.27 -3.82 -10.61
C ALA A 55 -4.13 -3.07 -11.29
N LEU A 56 -2.99 -3.72 -11.46
CA LEU A 56 -1.85 -3.09 -12.11
C LEU A 56 -2.16 -2.77 -13.57
N VAL A 57 -2.83 -3.68 -14.27
CA VAL A 57 -3.22 -3.46 -15.66
C VAL A 57 -4.22 -2.31 -15.73
N ALA A 58 -5.07 -2.17 -14.74
CA ALA A 58 -6.06 -1.09 -14.72
C ALA A 58 -5.45 0.27 -14.41
N GLY A 59 -4.20 0.30 -13.99
CA GLY A 59 -3.52 1.59 -13.81
C GLY A 59 -2.99 1.86 -12.42
N ALA A 60 -3.08 0.90 -11.50
CA ALA A 60 -2.53 1.09 -10.15
C ALA A 60 -1.02 1.33 -10.25
N SER A 61 -0.50 2.21 -9.41
CA SER A 61 0.93 2.47 -9.37
C SER A 61 1.66 1.35 -8.66
N ALA A 62 0.99 0.62 -7.79
CA ALA A 62 1.55 -0.52 -7.09
C ALA A 62 0.42 -1.38 -6.58
N ALA A 63 0.71 -2.66 -6.34
CA ALA A 63 -0.22 -3.57 -5.69
C ALA A 63 0.48 -4.18 -4.49
N VAL A 64 -0.06 -3.96 -3.30
CA VAL A 64 0.51 -4.48 -2.07
C VAL A 64 -0.12 -5.85 -1.83
N ILE A 65 0.72 -6.88 -1.78
CA ILE A 65 0.26 -8.26 -1.66
C ILE A 65 0.99 -8.96 -0.53
N ASP A 66 0.45 -10.08 -0.07
CA ASP A 66 1.15 -10.87 0.93
C ASP A 66 1.27 -12.35 0.54
N ASP A 67 0.95 -12.69 -0.71
CA ASP A 67 1.12 -14.03 -1.22
C ASP A 67 2.15 -13.99 -2.35
N PRO A 68 3.34 -14.54 -2.13
CA PRO A 68 4.39 -14.46 -3.15
C PRO A 68 4.04 -15.18 -4.45
N ASN A 69 3.06 -16.08 -4.42
CA ASN A 69 2.64 -16.76 -5.64
C ASN A 69 2.01 -15.81 -6.65
N TYR A 70 1.54 -14.66 -6.20
CA TYR A 70 0.92 -13.68 -7.08
C TYR A 70 1.83 -12.49 -7.38
N TYR A 71 3.09 -12.60 -6.99
CA TYR A 71 4.02 -11.50 -7.21
C TYR A 71 4.26 -11.30 -8.70
N THR A 72 4.23 -10.06 -9.13
CA THR A 72 4.63 -9.68 -10.48
C THR A 72 5.22 -8.29 -10.37
N GLU A 73 5.79 -7.81 -11.45
CA GLU A 73 6.41 -6.48 -11.44
C GLU A 73 5.36 -5.43 -11.10
N GLY A 74 5.69 -4.55 -10.19
CA GLY A 74 4.74 -3.56 -9.70
C GLY A 74 4.13 -3.91 -8.36
N CYS A 75 4.35 -5.14 -7.88
CA CYS A 75 3.85 -5.53 -6.57
C CYS A 75 4.85 -5.20 -5.47
N VAL A 76 4.33 -4.95 -4.29
CA VAL A 76 5.13 -4.84 -3.07
C VAL A 76 4.70 -5.99 -2.18
N LEU A 77 5.61 -6.88 -1.85
CA LEU A 77 5.30 -8.06 -1.06
C LEU A 77 5.51 -7.75 0.42
N VAL A 78 4.47 -7.92 1.21
CA VAL A 78 4.52 -7.69 2.66
C VAL A 78 4.07 -8.95 3.39
N ASP A 79 4.25 -8.99 4.72
CA ASP A 79 3.83 -10.13 5.50
C ASP A 79 2.31 -10.23 5.60
N ASN A 80 1.65 -9.12 5.74
CA ASN A 80 0.20 -9.09 5.94
C ASN A 80 -0.30 -7.75 5.41
N VAL A 81 -1.17 -7.80 4.41
CA VAL A 81 -1.61 -6.59 3.73
C VAL A 81 -2.40 -5.67 4.65
N LEU A 82 -3.30 -6.23 5.46
CA LEU A 82 -4.06 -5.38 6.37
C LEU A 82 -3.16 -4.67 7.36
N ARG A 83 -2.18 -5.40 7.89
CA ARG A 83 -1.24 -4.80 8.82
C ARG A 83 -0.40 -3.72 8.14
N ALA A 84 0.00 -3.97 6.89
CA ALA A 84 0.75 -2.97 6.15
C ALA A 84 -0.07 -1.70 5.95
N LEU A 85 -1.35 -1.85 5.65
CA LEU A 85 -2.23 -0.71 5.48
C LEU A 85 -2.36 0.07 6.79
N GLN A 86 -2.50 -0.64 7.90
CA GLN A 86 -2.58 0.00 9.22
C GLN A 86 -1.29 0.74 9.56
N HIS A 87 -0.15 0.14 9.25
CA HIS A 87 1.14 0.80 9.49
C HIS A 87 1.29 2.03 8.61
N LEU A 88 0.84 1.96 7.37
CA LEU A 88 0.89 3.11 6.49
C LEU A 88 0.04 4.26 7.04
N ALA A 89 -1.14 3.94 7.54
CA ALA A 89 -2.02 4.96 8.11
C ALA A 89 -1.38 5.60 9.32
N ASN A 90 -0.75 4.81 10.18
CA ASN A 90 -0.08 5.35 11.35
C ASN A 90 1.12 6.20 10.95
N TYR A 91 1.87 5.75 9.97
CA TYR A 91 3.05 6.48 9.50
C TYR A 91 2.63 7.84 8.95
N HIS A 92 1.57 7.86 8.16
CA HIS A 92 1.05 9.09 7.59
C HIS A 92 0.54 10.02 8.68
N ARG A 93 -0.18 9.47 9.65
CA ARG A 93 -0.71 10.26 10.75
C ARG A 93 0.42 10.90 11.55
N ASN A 94 1.49 10.14 11.81
CA ASN A 94 2.61 10.67 12.56
C ASN A 94 3.31 11.78 11.80
N LYS A 95 3.43 11.65 10.50
CA LYS A 95 4.02 12.70 9.69
C LYS A 95 3.18 13.97 9.74
N LEU A 96 1.86 13.80 9.60
CA LEU A 96 0.96 14.94 9.66
C LEU A 96 0.96 15.58 11.05
N HIS A 97 1.01 14.75 12.07
CA HIS A 97 1.02 15.25 13.44
C HIS A 97 2.23 16.13 13.69
N LEU A 98 3.39 15.68 13.24
CA LEU A 98 4.59 16.48 13.39
C LEU A 98 4.48 17.81 12.67
N ARG A 99 3.89 17.80 11.49
CA ARG A 99 3.74 19.03 10.72
C ARG A 99 2.75 19.97 11.37
N VAL A 100 1.68 19.43 11.90
CA VAL A 100 0.68 20.23 12.57
C VAL A 100 1.25 20.89 13.79
N ILE A 101 2.05 20.15 14.55
CA ILE A 101 2.69 20.74 15.72
C ILE A 101 3.56 21.90 15.31
N GLY A 102 4.29 21.73 14.24
CA GLY A 102 5.16 22.80 13.77
C GLY A 102 4.40 24.00 13.24
N ILE A 103 3.16 23.79 12.91
CA ILE A 103 2.38 24.84 12.31
C ILE A 103 1.47 25.48 13.27
N THR A 104 1.46 25.04 14.45
CA THR A 104 0.64 25.62 15.34
C THR A 104 -0.61 25.09 15.45
N GLY A 105 -0.72 24.13 15.35
CA GLY A 105 -1.73 23.57 15.71
C GLY A 105 -3.03 23.76 15.33
N SER A 106 -3.25 23.70 14.40
CA SER A 106 -4.47 23.86 13.99
C SER A 106 -5.14 22.67 14.38
N ASN A 107 -5.29 22.25 15.02
CA ASN A 107 -6.02 21.25 15.36
C ASN A 107 -5.82 20.38 15.49
#